data_5bf59c92020bffa2a3038324197be5a0
#
_entry.id   5bf59c92020bffa2a3038324197be5a0
#
_cell.length_a   1.000
_cell.length_b   1.000
_cell.length_c   1.000
_cell.angle_alpha   90.00
_cell.angle_beta   90.00
_cell.angle_gamma   90.00
#
_symmetry.space_group_name_H-M   'P 1'
#
loop_
_entity.id
_entity.type
_entity.pdbx_description
1 polymer ?
#
loop_
_entity_poly.entity_id
_entity_poly.type
_entity_poly.pdbx_seq_one_letter_code
_entity_poly.pdbx_strand_id
1 'polypeptide(L)'
;MATCSWPIGPGRTLTFTIYDYDATKWKTVGGLYIFARVAGDRWDPLYVGKTENFRTRIPSHERWDEARRLGATQVHALVVPLEVHRVRLEAALIGLLKPPMNEQLE
;
A
#
# COMPACT_ATOMS: atom_id res chain seq x y z
N MET A 1 3.98 2.75 -17.10
CA MET A 1 4.14 2.76 -15.65
C MET A 1 4.20 1.35 -15.11
N ALA A 2 5.08 1.13 -14.16
CA ALA A 2 5.19 -0.20 -13.55
C ALA A 2 4.00 -0.48 -12.65
N THR A 3 3.55 -1.71 -12.65
CA THR A 3 2.42 -2.14 -11.81
C THR A 3 2.78 -3.44 -11.09
N CYS A 4 2.00 -3.73 -10.06
CA CYS A 4 2.12 -4.96 -9.30
C CYS A 4 0.74 -5.43 -8.92
N SER A 5 0.45 -6.72 -9.11
CA SER A 5 -0.83 -7.29 -8.73
C SER A 5 -0.70 -7.95 -7.36
N TRP A 6 -1.58 -7.57 -6.44
CA TRP A 6 -1.62 -8.13 -5.09
C TRP A 6 -2.88 -8.97 -4.93
N PRO A 7 -2.78 -10.16 -4.33
CA PRO A 7 -3.96 -11.00 -4.14
C PRO A 7 -4.88 -10.47 -3.06
N ILE A 8 -6.19 -10.65 -3.24
CA ILE A 8 -7.18 -10.31 -2.22
C ILE A 8 -8.07 -11.51 -1.87
N GLY A 9 -7.81 -12.67 -2.49
CA GLY A 9 -8.56 -13.88 -2.27
C GLY A 9 -8.28 -14.86 -3.38
N PRO A 10 -8.87 -16.06 -3.34
CA PRO A 10 -8.61 -17.07 -4.35
C PRO A 10 -9.00 -16.57 -5.74
N GLY A 11 -8.04 -16.58 -6.66
CA GLY A 11 -8.27 -16.17 -8.03
C GLY A 11 -8.57 -14.70 -8.23
N ARG A 12 -8.35 -13.85 -7.21
CA ARG A 12 -8.68 -12.43 -7.30
C ARG A 12 -7.49 -11.59 -6.93
N THR A 13 -7.20 -10.57 -7.74
CA THR A 13 -6.09 -9.64 -7.49
C THR A 13 -6.54 -8.22 -7.72
N LEU A 14 -5.76 -7.29 -7.15
CA LEU A 14 -5.87 -5.88 -7.44
C LEU A 14 -4.55 -5.42 -8.02
N THR A 15 -4.59 -4.59 -9.06
CA THR A 15 -3.39 -4.09 -9.72
C THR A 15 -3.09 -2.68 -9.23
N PHE A 16 -1.93 -2.51 -8.59
CA PHE A 16 -1.46 -1.25 -8.05
C PHE A 16 -0.40 -0.65 -8.97
N THR A 17 -0.31 0.66 -9.00
CA THR A 17 0.78 1.35 -9.69
C THR A 17 1.92 1.56 -8.71
N ILE A 18 3.16 1.37 -9.18
CA ILE A 18 4.36 1.49 -8.35
C ILE A 18 4.92 2.91 -8.46
N TYR A 19 5.13 3.55 -7.31
CA TYR A 19 5.68 4.90 -7.22
C TYR A 19 6.86 4.93 -6.27
N ASP A 20 7.77 5.89 -6.48
CA ASP A 20 8.75 6.23 -5.47
C ASP A 20 8.04 6.99 -4.34
N TYR A 21 8.51 6.83 -3.10
CA TYR A 21 7.87 7.50 -1.97
C TYR A 21 7.89 9.03 -2.14
N ASP A 22 9.00 9.56 -2.64
CA ASP A 22 9.17 10.99 -2.80
C ASP A 22 8.59 11.51 -4.11
N ALA A 23 7.71 10.74 -4.76
CA ALA A 23 7.00 11.22 -5.93
C ALA A 23 6.29 12.52 -5.58
N THR A 24 6.40 13.51 -6.47
CA THR A 24 5.96 14.85 -6.17
C THR A 24 4.52 15.12 -6.57
N LYS A 25 3.86 14.16 -7.21
CA LYS A 25 2.55 14.40 -7.79
C LYS A 25 1.49 13.43 -7.29
N TRP A 26 1.43 13.28 -5.97
CA TRP A 26 0.34 12.52 -5.38
C TRP A 26 -0.98 13.24 -5.63
N LYS A 27 -1.99 12.49 -6.09
CA LYS A 27 -3.29 13.07 -6.43
C LYS A 27 -4.14 13.25 -5.18
N THR A 28 -5.07 14.20 -5.26
CA THR A 28 -6.03 14.48 -4.18
C THR A 28 -7.23 13.54 -4.31
N VAL A 29 -6.97 12.23 -4.34
CA VAL A 29 -7.99 11.20 -4.44
C VAL A 29 -7.67 10.13 -3.41
N GLY A 30 -8.68 9.34 -3.06
CA GLY A 30 -8.53 8.30 -2.06
C GLY A 30 -8.24 6.93 -2.66
N GLY A 31 -7.71 6.06 -1.82
CA GLY A 31 -7.42 4.71 -2.24
C GLY A 31 -6.67 3.91 -1.21
N LEU A 32 -6.00 2.88 -1.70
CA LEU A 32 -5.18 1.97 -0.91
C LEU A 32 -3.73 2.15 -1.29
N TYR A 33 -2.84 1.92 -0.33
CA TYR A 33 -1.40 1.96 -0.62
C TYR A 33 -0.69 0.86 0.16
N ILE A 34 0.45 0.44 -0.37
CA ILE A 34 1.28 -0.59 0.23
C ILE A 34 2.72 -0.10 0.21
N PHE A 35 3.37 -0.06 1.37
CA PHE A 35 4.80 0.17 1.43
C PHE A 35 5.46 -1.18 1.19
N ALA A 36 6.27 -1.27 0.14
CA ALA A 36 6.78 -2.55 -0.32
C ALA A 36 8.29 -2.55 -0.47
N ARG A 37 8.88 -3.72 -0.27
CA ARG A 37 10.29 -3.91 -0.49
C ARG A 37 10.51 -5.00 -1.53
N VAL A 38 11.60 -4.87 -2.28
CA VAL A 38 12.00 -5.90 -3.25
C VAL A 38 12.65 -7.05 -2.50
N ALA A 39 12.20 -8.26 -2.79
CA ALA A 39 12.76 -9.49 -2.21
C ALA A 39 13.02 -10.46 -3.35
N GLY A 40 14.26 -10.45 -3.87
CA GLY A 40 14.60 -11.24 -5.04
C GLY A 40 13.87 -10.69 -6.26
N ASP A 41 13.04 -11.53 -6.87
CA ASP A 41 12.26 -11.15 -8.06
C ASP A 41 10.81 -10.83 -7.72
N ARG A 42 10.49 -10.56 -6.44
CA ARG A 42 9.12 -10.27 -6.04
C ARG A 42 9.09 -9.18 -4.98
N TRP A 43 7.88 -8.74 -4.63
CA TRP A 43 7.66 -7.69 -3.65
C TRP A 43 7.15 -8.28 -2.34
N ASP A 44 7.67 -7.76 -1.22
CA ASP A 44 7.13 -8.06 0.10
C ASP A 44 6.32 -6.87 0.58
N PRO A 45 5.09 -7.10 1.07
CA PRO A 45 4.28 -6.00 1.61
C PRO A 45 4.67 -5.77 3.06
N LEU A 46 5.09 -4.56 3.40
CA LEU A 46 5.46 -4.23 4.77
C LEU A 46 4.33 -3.56 5.52
N TYR A 47 3.53 -2.75 4.84
CA TYR A 47 2.43 -2.02 5.45
C TYR A 47 1.35 -1.75 4.41
N VAL A 48 0.10 -2.01 4.78
CA VAL A 48 -1.06 -1.71 3.94
C VAL A 48 -1.88 -0.64 4.63
N GLY A 49 -2.26 0.41 3.90
CA GLY A 49 -3.08 1.47 4.45
C GLY A 49 -4.15 1.93 3.49
N LYS A 50 -5.06 2.76 4.01
CA LYS A 50 -6.07 3.41 3.20
C LYS A 50 -6.06 4.89 3.53
N THR A 51 -6.51 5.70 2.58
CA THR A 51 -6.63 7.13 2.80
C THR A 51 -7.72 7.71 1.92
N GLU A 52 -8.33 8.80 2.36
CA GLU A 52 -9.25 9.53 1.50
C GLU A 52 -8.50 10.54 0.61
N ASN A 53 -7.20 10.74 0.83
CA ASN A 53 -6.44 11.71 0.05
C ASN A 53 -4.95 11.36 0.10
N PHE A 54 -4.43 10.81 -1.00
CA PHE A 54 -3.02 10.45 -1.09
C PHE A 54 -2.10 11.64 -0.87
N ARG A 55 -2.48 12.79 -1.40
CA ARG A 55 -1.61 13.97 -1.38
C ARG A 55 -1.33 14.45 0.04
N THR A 56 -2.31 14.34 0.92
CA THR A 56 -2.11 14.76 2.31
C THR A 56 -1.52 13.67 3.19
N ARG A 57 -1.69 12.40 2.80
CA ARG A 57 -1.29 11.28 3.65
C ARG A 57 0.10 10.77 3.39
N ILE A 58 0.46 10.56 2.11
CA ILE A 58 1.71 9.87 1.78
C ILE A 58 2.94 10.70 2.11
N PRO A 59 3.03 11.99 1.72
CA PRO A 59 4.29 12.74 1.88
C PRO A 59 4.77 12.89 3.33
N SER A 60 3.86 12.77 4.30
CA SER A 60 4.25 12.90 5.71
C SER A 60 3.75 11.74 6.53
N HIS A 61 3.84 10.54 5.97
CA HIS A 61 3.35 9.35 6.64
C HIS A 61 4.29 8.96 7.77
N GLU A 62 3.75 8.86 8.98
CA GLU A 62 4.57 8.61 10.17
C GLU A 62 5.19 7.23 10.19
N ARG A 63 4.66 6.28 9.42
CA ARG A 63 5.21 4.92 9.40
C ARG A 63 6.21 4.68 8.27
N TRP A 64 6.45 5.69 7.41
CA TRP A 64 7.36 5.48 6.28
C TRP A 64 8.79 5.22 6.73
N ASP A 65 9.28 5.95 7.75
CA ASP A 65 10.64 5.74 8.21
C ASP A 65 10.86 4.33 8.73
N GLU A 66 9.88 3.77 9.45
CA GLU A 66 9.96 2.39 9.90
C GLU A 66 9.99 1.43 8.73
N ALA A 67 9.10 1.64 7.75
CA ALA A 67 9.05 0.79 6.56
C ALA A 67 10.38 0.83 5.81
N ARG A 68 10.95 2.03 5.66
CA ARG A 68 12.23 2.19 4.97
C ARG A 68 13.34 1.45 5.68
N ARG A 69 13.37 1.51 7.01
CA ARG A 69 14.37 0.77 7.78
C ARG A 69 14.20 -0.74 7.63
N LEU A 70 13.00 -1.20 7.34
CA LEU A 70 12.74 -2.61 7.06
C LEU A 70 12.98 -2.98 5.60
N GLY A 71 13.39 -2.02 4.78
CA GLY A 71 13.77 -2.27 3.40
C GLY A 71 12.80 -1.77 2.35
N ALA A 72 11.75 -1.05 2.73
CA ALA A 72 10.81 -0.52 1.76
C ALA A 72 11.51 0.48 0.83
N THR A 73 11.20 0.37 -0.45
CA THR A 73 11.74 1.27 -1.47
C THR A 73 10.65 1.97 -2.24
N GLN A 74 9.47 1.39 -2.33
CA GLN A 74 8.40 1.91 -3.17
C GLN A 74 7.06 1.95 -2.45
N VAL A 75 6.16 2.78 -2.97
CA VAL A 75 4.77 2.84 -2.56
C VAL A 75 3.93 2.33 -3.73
N HIS A 76 3.15 1.30 -3.48
CA HIS A 76 2.18 0.83 -4.47
C HIS A 76 0.83 1.46 -4.13
N ALA A 77 0.18 2.05 -5.12
CA ALA A 77 -1.07 2.79 -4.86
C ALA A 77 -2.14 2.40 -5.86
N LEU A 78 -3.38 2.36 -5.37
CA LEU A 78 -4.55 2.07 -6.18
C LEU A 78 -5.67 3.02 -5.78
N VAL A 79 -6.21 3.74 -6.76
CA VAL A 79 -7.33 4.66 -6.53
C VAL A 79 -8.58 3.84 -6.23
N VAL A 80 -9.22 4.12 -5.10
CA VAL A 80 -10.49 3.50 -4.70
C VAL A 80 -11.36 4.63 -4.14
N PRO A 81 -12.28 5.18 -4.95
CA PRO A 81 -12.99 6.41 -4.58
C PRO A 81 -13.92 6.29 -3.39
N LEU A 82 -14.57 5.12 -3.20
CA LEU A 82 -15.59 4.98 -2.16
C LEU A 82 -15.01 4.40 -0.89
N GLU A 83 -15.32 5.03 0.24
CA GLU A 83 -14.78 4.59 1.52
C GLU A 83 -15.20 3.17 1.87
N VAL A 84 -16.43 2.79 1.56
CA VAL A 84 -16.89 1.45 1.88
C VAL A 84 -16.04 0.39 1.16
N HIS A 85 -15.59 0.69 -0.04
CA HIS A 85 -14.71 -0.22 -0.78
C HIS A 85 -13.31 -0.21 -0.18
N ARG A 86 -12.80 0.97 0.21
CA ARG A 86 -11.48 1.06 0.83
C ARG A 86 -11.40 0.22 2.10
N VAL A 87 -12.43 0.31 2.93
CA VAL A 87 -12.46 -0.43 4.19
C VAL A 87 -12.42 -1.94 3.92
N ARG A 88 -13.24 -2.41 3.00
CA ARG A 88 -13.31 -3.84 2.67
C ARG A 88 -12.01 -4.36 2.06
N LEU A 89 -11.48 -3.61 1.10
CA LEU A 89 -10.29 -4.07 0.38
C LEU A 89 -9.05 -4.03 1.27
N GLU A 90 -8.93 -3.02 2.12
CA GLU A 90 -7.83 -2.95 3.07
C GLU A 90 -7.86 -4.16 4.02
N ALA A 91 -9.04 -4.45 4.56
CA ALA A 91 -9.19 -5.58 5.47
C ALA A 91 -8.82 -6.90 4.79
N ALA A 92 -9.23 -7.07 3.53
CA ALA A 92 -8.91 -8.28 2.78
C ALA A 92 -7.40 -8.41 2.55
N LEU A 93 -6.75 -7.32 2.16
CA LEU A 93 -5.31 -7.32 1.93
C LEU A 93 -4.55 -7.61 3.22
N ILE A 94 -4.89 -6.95 4.31
CA ILE A 94 -4.22 -7.16 5.58
C ILE A 94 -4.40 -8.60 6.05
N GLY A 95 -5.63 -9.13 5.94
CA GLY A 95 -5.90 -10.49 6.37
C GLY A 95 -5.17 -11.54 5.56
N LEU A 96 -5.00 -11.32 4.26
CA LEU A 96 -4.34 -12.27 3.40
C LEU A 96 -2.82 -12.11 3.40
N LEU A 97 -2.32 -10.87 3.31
CA LEU A 97 -0.89 -10.62 3.20
C LEU A 97 -0.17 -10.60 4.54
N LYS A 98 -0.89 -10.28 5.60
CA LYS A 98 -0.34 -10.19 6.96
C LYS A 98 0.95 -9.38 7.01
N PRO A 99 0.91 -8.11 6.57
CA PRO A 99 2.12 -7.30 6.54
C PRO A 99 2.64 -7.10 7.96
N PRO A 100 3.96 -7.18 8.17
CA PRO A 100 4.49 -7.13 9.54
C PRO A 100 4.14 -5.86 10.30
N MET A 101 4.06 -4.72 9.61
CA MET A 101 3.78 -3.47 10.29
C MET A 101 2.31 -3.30 10.67
N ASN A 102 1.41 -4.07 10.04
CA ASN A 102 -0.01 -4.03 10.38
C ASN A 102 -0.36 -4.95 11.54
N GLU A 103 0.53 -5.83 11.93
CA GLU A 103 0.25 -6.84 12.96
C GLU A 103 0.75 -6.45 14.34
N GLN A 104 1.17 -5.21 14.51
CA GLN A 104 1.81 -4.77 15.74
C GLN A 104 0.84 -4.26 16.79
N LEU A 105 -0.45 -4.30 16.51
CA LEU A 105 -1.42 -3.66 17.38
C LEU A 105 -1.97 -4.57 18.46
N GLU A 106 -1.36 -5.69 18.69
CA GLU A 106 -1.77 -6.65 19.71
C GLU A 106 -1.43 -6.24 21.10
#